data_21fd29156a8d1865dba6ffa778df8e00
#
_entry.id   21fd29156a8d1865dba6ffa778df8e00
#
_cell.length_a   1.000
_cell.length_b   1.000
_cell.length_c   1.000
_cell.angle_alpha   90.00
_cell.angle_beta   90.00
_cell.angle_gamma   90.00
#
_symmetry.space_group_name_H-M   'P 1'
#
loop_
_entity.id
_entity.type
_entity.pdbx_description
1 polymer ?
#
loop_
_entity_poly.entity_id
_entity_poly.type
_entity_poly.pdbx_seq_one_letter_code
_entity_poly.pdbx_strand_id
1 'polypeptide(L)'
;MKKIILPLLFSLLFSFNTSAQISIYWDNDPGNTYNGSIINISKDVAGFDVYMHCQNTGSATQEIKFRRVVLNSSVNFSDQFCDNNLCYPCFGNDWTSPASTILNVGDSSTMKPTLNFSNGAGTAEIRYYILDASDQPIDSVDVNITCTVGIDEVYSLIKNIYPNPTSEIVTIENSSISAMALEIYNNQGKLIQNRILNPGLNNLNVASFPNGNYSLNIFKQGNFVSSKRLFIQH
;
A
#
# COMPACT_ATOMS: atom_id res chain seq x y z
N MET A 1 31.79 -16.93 -75.23
CA MET A 1 30.69 -16.87 -74.25
C MET A 1 31.32 -17.09 -72.88
N LYS A 2 31.49 -15.96 -72.07
CA LYS A 2 32.05 -16.03 -70.71
C LYS A 2 30.90 -16.26 -69.74
N LYS A 3 30.90 -17.37 -69.01
CA LYS A 3 29.96 -17.65 -67.96
C LYS A 3 30.40 -16.88 -66.68
N ILE A 4 29.58 -15.92 -66.26
CA ILE A 4 29.74 -15.23 -64.98
C ILE A 4 29.10 -16.12 -63.90
N ILE A 5 29.91 -16.65 -62.98
CA ILE A 5 29.46 -17.38 -61.82
C ILE A 5 29.28 -16.31 -60.69
N LEU A 6 28.01 -16.02 -60.32
CA LEU A 6 27.66 -15.13 -59.22
C LEU A 6 27.78 -15.93 -57.89
N PRO A 7 28.62 -15.51 -56.93
CA PRO A 7 28.70 -16.20 -55.66
C PRO A 7 27.45 -15.89 -54.84
N LEU A 8 26.70 -16.93 -54.48
CA LEU A 8 25.59 -16.88 -53.55
C LEU A 8 26.12 -16.61 -52.15
N LEU A 9 25.98 -15.35 -51.68
CA LEU A 9 26.34 -14.96 -50.31
C LEU A 9 25.30 -15.55 -49.38
N PHE A 10 25.61 -16.67 -48.75
CA PHE A 10 24.75 -17.28 -47.71
C PHE A 10 24.90 -16.48 -46.41
N SER A 11 23.98 -15.53 -46.16
CA SER A 11 23.91 -14.78 -44.92
C SER A 11 23.46 -15.72 -43.80
N LEU A 12 24.40 -16.13 -42.95
CA LEU A 12 24.12 -16.89 -41.75
C LEU A 12 23.46 -15.92 -40.74
N LEU A 13 22.12 -15.96 -40.62
CA LEU A 13 21.37 -15.28 -39.56
C LEU A 13 21.66 -16.02 -38.24
N PHE A 14 22.65 -15.54 -37.48
CA PHE A 14 22.78 -15.90 -36.07
C PHE A 14 21.63 -15.28 -35.30
N SER A 15 20.65 -16.08 -34.95
CA SER A 15 19.67 -15.74 -33.92
C SER A 15 20.40 -15.72 -32.57
N PHE A 16 20.80 -14.55 -32.11
CA PHE A 16 21.22 -14.40 -30.72
C PHE A 16 19.97 -14.55 -29.85
N ASN A 17 19.86 -15.70 -29.18
CA ASN A 17 18.94 -15.82 -28.05
C ASN A 17 19.51 -14.93 -26.93
N THR A 18 19.05 -13.71 -26.83
CA THR A 18 19.32 -12.88 -25.65
C THR A 18 18.44 -13.43 -24.54
N SER A 19 18.97 -14.34 -23.72
CA SER A 19 18.35 -14.62 -22.42
C SER A 19 18.44 -13.33 -21.60
N ALA A 20 17.36 -12.99 -20.90
CA ALA A 20 17.37 -11.87 -19.97
C ALA A 20 18.57 -12.05 -19.03
N GLN A 21 19.43 -11.00 -18.94
CA GLN A 21 20.61 -11.05 -18.07
C GLN A 21 20.24 -10.82 -16.61
N ILE A 22 19.02 -10.30 -16.37
CA ILE A 22 18.47 -10.07 -15.05
C ILE A 22 17.14 -10.80 -14.96
N SER A 23 16.96 -11.58 -13.91
CA SER A 23 15.69 -12.25 -13.58
C SER A 23 15.02 -11.55 -12.43
N ILE A 24 13.69 -11.35 -12.53
CA ILE A 24 12.87 -10.72 -11.50
C ILE A 24 12.07 -11.81 -10.79
N TYR A 25 12.04 -11.76 -9.46
CA TYR A 25 11.35 -12.73 -8.61
C TYR A 25 10.38 -12.01 -7.68
N TRP A 26 9.27 -12.68 -7.37
CA TRP A 26 8.33 -12.28 -6.33
C TRP A 26 8.41 -13.26 -5.16
N ASP A 27 8.72 -12.75 -3.97
CA ASP A 27 9.04 -13.60 -2.80
C ASP A 27 7.84 -14.43 -2.31
N ASN A 28 6.60 -14.00 -2.65
CA ASN A 28 5.40 -14.78 -2.33
C ASN A 28 5.10 -15.91 -3.32
N ASP A 29 5.84 -15.99 -4.44
CA ASP A 29 5.73 -17.08 -5.40
C ASP A 29 7.13 -17.56 -5.81
N PRO A 30 7.87 -18.20 -4.88
CA PRO A 30 9.25 -18.60 -5.09
C PRO A 30 9.38 -19.65 -6.19
N GLY A 31 10.42 -19.49 -7.02
CA GLY A 31 10.73 -20.41 -8.12
C GLY A 31 10.20 -19.97 -9.49
N ASN A 32 9.36 -18.94 -9.56
CA ASN A 32 8.88 -18.35 -10.80
C ASN A 32 9.56 -17.01 -11.06
N THR A 33 9.82 -16.70 -12.36
CA THR A 33 10.33 -15.40 -12.80
C THR A 33 9.19 -14.54 -13.33
N TYR A 34 9.31 -13.24 -13.11
CA TYR A 34 8.27 -12.25 -13.42
C TYR A 34 8.70 -11.22 -14.46
N ASN A 35 9.73 -11.53 -15.25
CA ASN A 35 10.17 -10.70 -16.37
C ASN A 35 9.06 -10.49 -17.38
N GLY A 36 8.69 -9.24 -17.68
CA GLY A 36 7.59 -8.88 -18.57
C GLY A 36 6.20 -9.36 -18.11
N SER A 37 6.06 -9.81 -16.88
CA SER A 37 4.84 -10.43 -16.34
C SER A 37 4.09 -9.48 -15.38
N ILE A 38 2.93 -9.92 -14.90
CA ILE A 38 2.07 -9.16 -14.00
C ILE A 38 1.96 -9.88 -12.65
N ILE A 39 2.20 -9.15 -11.56
CA ILE A 39 1.92 -9.57 -10.19
C ILE A 39 0.59 -8.93 -9.78
N ASN A 40 -0.39 -9.75 -9.39
CA ASN A 40 -1.67 -9.26 -8.88
C ASN A 40 -1.70 -9.37 -7.36
N ILE A 41 -1.98 -8.25 -6.67
CA ILE A 41 -1.97 -8.14 -5.22
C ILE A 41 -3.31 -7.59 -4.75
N SER A 42 -3.91 -8.27 -3.78
CA SER A 42 -5.07 -7.77 -3.04
C SER A 42 -4.68 -7.58 -1.57
N LYS A 43 -4.98 -6.41 -1.00
CA LYS A 43 -4.71 -6.03 0.39
C LYS A 43 -5.92 -5.36 1.02
N ASP A 44 -6.14 -5.69 2.29
CA ASP A 44 -7.17 -5.13 3.16
C ASP A 44 -6.61 -4.12 4.19
N VAL A 45 -5.34 -3.74 4.03
CA VAL A 45 -4.62 -2.75 4.85
C VAL A 45 -4.08 -1.63 3.97
N ALA A 46 -4.09 -0.40 4.51
CA ALA A 46 -3.69 0.79 3.77
C ALA A 46 -2.20 0.78 3.40
N GLY A 47 -1.35 0.33 4.31
CA GLY A 47 0.10 0.32 4.13
C GLY A 47 0.64 -1.10 4.07
N PHE A 48 1.44 -1.42 3.03
CA PHE A 48 2.03 -2.75 2.85
C PHE A 48 3.27 -2.71 1.97
N ASP A 49 4.09 -3.74 2.12
CA ASP A 49 5.27 -3.99 1.29
C ASP A 49 4.96 -5.03 0.21
N VAL A 50 5.60 -4.86 -0.95
CA VAL A 50 5.70 -5.90 -1.99
C VAL A 50 7.15 -6.36 -2.04
N TYR A 51 7.39 -7.59 -1.61
CA TYR A 51 8.74 -8.15 -1.57
C TYR A 51 9.07 -8.79 -2.92
N MET A 52 9.94 -8.14 -3.66
CA MET A 52 10.53 -8.62 -4.91
C MET A 52 12.04 -8.50 -4.82
N HIS A 53 12.74 -9.24 -5.67
CA HIS A 53 14.16 -9.05 -5.91
C HIS A 53 14.49 -9.32 -7.36
N CYS A 54 15.60 -8.78 -7.83
CA CYS A 54 16.17 -9.16 -9.13
C CYS A 54 17.53 -9.80 -8.92
N GLN A 55 17.90 -10.72 -9.80
CA GLN A 55 19.17 -11.42 -9.78
C GLN A 55 19.88 -11.30 -11.11
N ASN A 56 21.19 -11.07 -11.08
CA ASN A 56 22.03 -11.15 -12.26
C ASN A 56 22.27 -12.63 -12.60
N THR A 57 21.51 -13.13 -13.58
CA THR A 57 21.63 -14.50 -14.11
C THR A 57 22.50 -14.56 -15.36
N GLY A 58 23.06 -13.43 -15.78
CA GLY A 58 23.96 -13.32 -16.93
C GLY A 58 25.38 -13.79 -16.64
N SER A 59 26.29 -13.51 -17.56
CA SER A 59 27.70 -13.91 -17.49
C SER A 59 28.67 -12.76 -17.18
N ALA A 60 28.17 -11.55 -16.99
CA ALA A 60 28.95 -10.35 -16.70
C ALA A 60 28.32 -9.52 -15.58
N THR A 61 29.14 -8.73 -14.89
CA THR A 61 28.67 -7.73 -13.91
C THR A 61 27.74 -6.73 -14.60
N GLN A 62 26.62 -6.39 -13.94
CA GLN A 62 25.63 -5.42 -14.39
C GLN A 62 25.62 -4.22 -13.43
N GLU A 63 25.56 -3.02 -13.97
CA GLU A 63 25.22 -1.81 -13.25
C GLU A 63 23.77 -1.45 -13.59
N ILE A 64 22.89 -1.44 -12.59
CA ILE A 64 21.47 -1.28 -12.80
C ILE A 64 20.91 -0.11 -11.97
N LYS A 65 19.81 0.44 -12.46
CA LYS A 65 18.94 1.38 -11.73
C LYS A 65 17.50 0.88 -11.79
N PHE A 66 16.67 1.42 -10.92
CA PHE A 66 15.24 1.11 -10.90
C PHE A 66 14.43 2.34 -11.33
N ARG A 67 13.39 2.12 -12.14
CA ARG A 67 12.42 3.16 -12.49
C ARG A 67 11.02 2.65 -12.18
N ARG A 68 10.25 3.47 -11.49
CA ARG A 68 8.84 3.21 -11.17
C ARG A 68 7.95 4.14 -11.98
N VAL A 69 6.97 3.57 -12.70
CA VAL A 69 5.97 4.33 -13.46
C VAL A 69 4.58 3.90 -13.01
N VAL A 70 3.77 4.85 -12.53
CA VAL A 70 2.34 4.63 -12.28
C VAL A 70 1.62 4.71 -13.61
N LEU A 71 1.12 3.57 -14.09
CA LEU A 71 0.38 3.47 -15.34
C LEU A 71 -1.05 3.96 -15.18
N ASN A 72 -1.67 3.58 -14.06
CA ASN A 72 -3.05 3.93 -13.72
C ASN A 72 -3.24 3.91 -12.20
N SER A 73 -4.14 4.75 -11.67
CA SER A 73 -4.57 4.68 -10.28
C SER A 73 -5.93 5.33 -10.11
N SER A 74 -6.80 4.68 -9.35
CA SER A 74 -8.13 5.20 -9.00
C SER A 74 -8.12 6.14 -7.79
N VAL A 75 -7.03 6.16 -7.02
CA VAL A 75 -6.85 6.97 -5.80
C VAL A 75 -5.43 7.47 -5.69
N ASN A 76 -5.24 8.56 -4.95
CA ASN A 76 -3.88 9.00 -4.59
C ASN A 76 -3.32 8.07 -3.50
N PHE A 77 -2.10 7.63 -3.69
CA PHE A 77 -1.32 6.89 -2.70
C PHE A 77 0.09 7.51 -2.60
N SER A 78 0.78 7.21 -1.53
CA SER A 78 2.21 7.51 -1.40
C SER A 78 2.99 6.20 -1.43
N ASP A 79 4.20 6.23 -1.97
CA ASP A 79 5.07 5.08 -2.00
C ASP A 79 6.53 5.43 -1.82
N GLN A 80 7.30 4.43 -1.44
CA GLN A 80 8.76 4.43 -1.46
C GLN A 80 9.26 3.15 -2.10
N PHE A 81 10.45 3.20 -2.65
CA PHE A 81 11.13 2.05 -3.24
C PHE A 81 12.45 1.82 -2.53
N CYS A 82 12.68 0.59 -2.06
CA CYS A 82 13.93 0.19 -1.45
C CYS A 82 14.71 -0.74 -2.38
N ASP A 83 15.99 -0.43 -2.59
CA ASP A 83 16.99 -1.29 -3.22
C ASP A 83 18.05 -1.72 -2.19
N ASN A 84 19.18 -2.24 -2.64
CA ASN A 84 20.29 -2.61 -1.76
C ASN A 84 21.00 -1.40 -1.12
N ASN A 85 20.79 -0.19 -1.66
CA ASN A 85 21.45 1.02 -1.15
C ASN A 85 20.61 1.68 -0.06
N LEU A 86 19.38 2.07 -0.37
CA LEU A 86 18.50 2.86 0.51
C LEU A 86 17.02 2.61 0.16
N CYS A 87 16.13 3.20 0.98
CA CYS A 87 14.73 3.39 0.66
C CYS A 87 14.50 4.85 0.26
N TYR A 88 13.95 5.06 -0.92
CA TYR A 88 13.73 6.37 -1.52
C TYR A 88 12.23 6.66 -1.60
N PRO A 89 11.75 7.83 -1.14
CA PRO A 89 10.39 8.25 -1.43
C PRO A 89 10.23 8.48 -2.94
N CYS A 90 9.17 7.94 -3.54
CA CYS A 90 8.87 8.11 -4.94
C CYS A 90 7.93 9.29 -5.13
N PHE A 91 8.29 10.25 -6.00
CA PHE A 91 7.48 11.43 -6.28
C PHE A 91 6.96 11.41 -7.72
N GLY A 92 5.73 11.91 -7.90
CA GLY A 92 5.07 11.95 -9.21
C GLY A 92 4.70 10.56 -9.73
N ASN A 93 4.37 10.48 -11.01
CA ASN A 93 3.99 9.21 -11.66
C ASN A 93 5.17 8.48 -12.30
N ASP A 94 6.32 9.11 -12.40
CA ASP A 94 7.54 8.57 -13.00
C ASP A 94 8.72 8.96 -12.12
N TRP A 95 9.42 7.97 -11.60
CA TRP A 95 10.53 8.15 -10.69
C TRP A 95 11.64 7.15 -11.01
N THR A 96 12.90 7.59 -10.94
CA THR A 96 14.09 6.74 -11.14
C THR A 96 14.99 6.83 -9.93
N SER A 97 15.58 5.72 -9.51
CA SER A 97 16.51 5.67 -8.38
C SER A 97 17.72 6.57 -8.65
N PRO A 98 18.12 7.41 -7.67
CA PRO A 98 19.23 8.35 -7.86
C PRO A 98 20.61 7.67 -7.90
N ALA A 99 20.71 6.46 -7.33
CA ALA A 99 21.93 5.67 -7.29
C ALA A 99 21.78 4.38 -8.09
N SER A 100 22.87 3.92 -8.68
CA SER A 100 22.95 2.60 -9.31
C SER A 100 23.36 1.53 -8.31
N THR A 101 23.01 0.27 -8.62
CA THR A 101 23.42 -0.92 -7.89
C THR A 101 24.30 -1.79 -8.81
N ILE A 102 25.44 -2.22 -8.33
CA ILE A 102 26.33 -3.12 -9.06
C ILE A 102 26.01 -4.56 -8.64
N LEU A 103 25.68 -5.41 -9.59
CA LEU A 103 25.40 -6.83 -9.39
C LEU A 103 26.45 -7.66 -10.12
N ASN A 104 27.30 -8.38 -9.39
CA ASN A 104 28.14 -9.41 -10.00
C ASN A 104 27.27 -10.60 -10.44
N VAL A 105 27.84 -11.51 -11.20
CA VAL A 105 27.14 -12.73 -11.62
C VAL A 105 26.64 -13.51 -10.39
N GLY A 106 25.34 -13.78 -10.35
CA GLY A 106 24.67 -14.45 -9.25
C GLY A 106 24.21 -13.55 -8.09
N ASP A 107 24.66 -12.28 -8.04
CA ASP A 107 24.21 -11.33 -7.02
C ASP A 107 22.74 -10.94 -7.23
N SER A 108 22.05 -10.57 -6.14
CA SER A 108 20.68 -10.11 -6.15
C SER A 108 20.56 -8.70 -5.57
N SER A 109 19.58 -7.94 -6.04
CA SER A 109 19.14 -6.68 -5.44
C SER A 109 17.71 -6.75 -5.01
N THR A 110 17.44 -6.18 -3.85
CA THR A 110 16.08 -5.91 -3.36
C THR A 110 15.34 -5.00 -4.34
N MET A 111 14.09 -5.34 -4.61
CA MET A 111 13.10 -4.53 -5.31
C MET A 111 11.85 -4.46 -4.43
N LYS A 112 11.86 -3.59 -3.43
CA LYS A 112 10.78 -3.57 -2.44
C LYS A 112 10.05 -2.23 -2.45
N PRO A 113 8.95 -2.09 -3.19
CA PRO A 113 8.04 -0.99 -2.99
C PRO A 113 7.24 -1.16 -1.69
N THR A 114 7.10 -0.06 -0.95
CA THR A 114 6.18 0.10 0.16
C THR A 114 5.11 1.09 -0.28
N LEU A 115 3.84 0.69 -0.27
CA LEU A 115 2.72 1.51 -0.71
C LEU A 115 1.83 1.88 0.47
N ASN A 116 1.22 3.07 0.38
CA ASN A 116 0.28 3.54 1.40
C ASN A 116 -0.94 4.19 0.75
N PHE A 117 -2.07 3.50 0.82
CA PHE A 117 -3.38 3.89 0.33
C PHE A 117 -4.21 4.60 1.41
N SER A 118 -3.60 5.50 2.19
CA SER A 118 -4.24 6.19 3.32
C SER A 118 -5.51 6.96 2.97
N ASN A 119 -5.77 7.19 1.68
CA ASN A 119 -6.95 7.91 1.18
C ASN A 119 -8.14 6.99 0.86
N GLY A 120 -8.07 5.70 1.19
CA GLY A 120 -9.17 4.75 1.05
C GLY A 120 -8.94 3.61 0.07
N ALA A 121 -9.98 2.82 -0.17
CA ALA A 121 -9.97 1.72 -1.13
C ALA A 121 -9.73 2.20 -2.55
N GLY A 122 -8.97 1.44 -3.32
CA GLY A 122 -8.69 1.78 -4.71
C GLY A 122 -7.78 0.78 -5.40
N THR A 123 -7.45 1.09 -6.64
CA THR A 123 -6.56 0.27 -7.48
C THR A 123 -5.38 1.10 -7.95
N ALA A 124 -4.25 0.43 -8.18
CA ALA A 124 -3.10 1.01 -8.86
C ALA A 124 -2.45 -0.03 -9.77
N GLU A 125 -1.98 0.42 -10.93
CA GLU A 125 -1.17 -0.34 -11.88
C GLU A 125 0.18 0.35 -11.96
N ILE A 126 1.24 -0.34 -11.54
CA ILE A 126 2.58 0.24 -11.42
C ILE A 126 3.56 -0.66 -12.15
N ARG A 127 4.36 -0.07 -13.04
CA ARG A 127 5.46 -0.77 -13.69
C ARG A 127 6.78 -0.42 -13.06
N TYR A 128 7.54 -1.44 -12.72
CA TYR A 128 8.90 -1.32 -12.23
C TYR A 128 9.86 -1.81 -13.31
N TYR A 129 10.68 -0.92 -13.81
CA TYR A 129 11.73 -1.22 -14.78
C TYR A 129 13.05 -1.45 -14.04
N ILE A 130 13.85 -2.34 -14.61
CA ILE A 130 15.30 -2.41 -14.40
C ILE A 130 15.95 -1.73 -15.59
N LEU A 131 16.77 -0.73 -15.33
CA LEU A 131 17.50 0.03 -16.36
C LEU A 131 18.97 -0.34 -16.31
N ASP A 132 19.66 -0.24 -17.45
CA ASP A 132 21.12 -0.31 -17.54
C ASP A 132 21.79 1.01 -17.12
N ALA A 133 23.13 1.04 -17.17
CA ALA A 133 23.93 2.23 -16.86
C ALA A 133 23.67 3.43 -17.80
N SER A 134 23.02 3.19 -18.96
CA SER A 134 22.63 4.21 -19.94
C SER A 134 21.16 4.64 -19.78
N ASP A 135 20.52 4.26 -18.68
CA ASP A 135 19.10 4.46 -18.39
C ASP A 135 18.15 3.80 -19.42
N GLN A 136 18.61 2.74 -20.11
CA GLN A 136 17.77 1.99 -21.04
C GLN A 136 17.13 0.80 -20.31
N PRO A 137 15.84 0.50 -20.57
CA PRO A 137 15.16 -0.62 -19.93
C PRO A 137 15.80 -1.97 -20.34
N ILE A 138 16.23 -2.75 -19.35
CA ILE A 138 16.65 -4.15 -19.52
C ILE A 138 15.43 -5.06 -19.44
N ASP A 139 14.58 -4.84 -18.41
CA ASP A 139 13.39 -5.63 -18.15
C ASP A 139 12.40 -4.86 -17.28
N SER A 140 11.20 -5.45 -17.04
CA SER A 140 10.18 -4.85 -16.20
C SER A 140 9.25 -5.89 -15.59
N VAL A 141 8.52 -5.49 -14.55
CA VAL A 141 7.40 -6.21 -13.96
C VAL A 141 6.27 -5.24 -13.68
N ASP A 142 5.04 -5.65 -13.97
CA ASP A 142 3.84 -4.90 -13.62
C ASP A 142 3.27 -5.40 -12.30
N VAL A 143 2.88 -4.49 -11.43
CA VAL A 143 2.21 -4.80 -10.17
C VAL A 143 0.84 -4.16 -10.18
N ASN A 144 -0.19 -5.01 -10.27
CA ASN A 144 -1.59 -4.61 -10.20
C ASN A 144 -2.06 -4.77 -8.76
N ILE A 145 -2.48 -3.68 -8.16
CA ILE A 145 -2.88 -3.63 -6.77
C ILE A 145 -4.37 -3.33 -6.68
N THR A 146 -5.06 -4.14 -5.87
CA THR A 146 -6.41 -3.84 -5.39
C THR A 146 -6.33 -3.69 -3.87
N CYS A 147 -6.46 -2.45 -3.39
CA CYS A 147 -6.55 -2.16 -1.97
C CYS A 147 -8.03 -2.06 -1.59
N THR A 148 -8.50 -3.01 -0.82
CA THR A 148 -9.86 -3.06 -0.29
C THR A 148 -9.90 -2.54 1.14
N VAL A 149 -9.09 -1.51 1.45
CA VAL A 149 -9.37 -0.76 2.67
C VAL A 149 -10.79 -0.26 2.51
N GLY A 150 -11.74 -1.14 2.85
CA GLY A 150 -13.06 -0.71 3.20
C GLY A 150 -12.87 0.48 4.14
N ILE A 151 -13.84 1.37 4.25
CA ILE A 151 -14.02 2.01 5.55
C ILE A 151 -13.87 0.82 6.48
N ASP A 152 -12.68 0.70 7.10
CA ASP A 152 -12.60 -0.15 8.25
C ASP A 152 -13.89 0.20 8.98
N GLU A 153 -14.83 -0.74 9.11
CA GLU A 153 -15.38 -0.82 10.42
C GLU A 153 -14.13 -0.81 11.27
N VAL A 154 -13.68 0.41 11.63
CA VAL A 154 -12.67 0.65 12.64
C VAL A 154 -13.18 -0.21 13.72
N TYR A 155 -12.64 -1.42 13.82
CA TYR A 155 -13.08 -2.51 14.70
C TYR A 155 -13.54 -1.77 15.90
N SER A 156 -14.87 -1.60 15.98
CA SER A 156 -15.43 -0.35 16.51
C SER A 156 -14.89 -0.34 17.90
N LEU A 157 -13.78 0.41 18.10
CA LEU A 157 -13.08 0.44 19.38
C LEU A 157 -14.12 0.68 20.48
N ILE A 158 -15.30 1.14 20.04
CA ILE A 158 -16.56 1.14 20.77
C ILE A 158 -17.47 0.07 20.13
N LYS A 159 -17.51 -1.09 20.75
CA LYS A 159 -18.24 -2.25 20.25
C LYS A 159 -19.74 -2.08 20.41
N ASN A 160 -20.18 -1.65 21.57
CA ASN A 160 -21.58 -1.53 21.92
C ASN A 160 -21.86 -0.23 22.68
N ILE A 161 -23.06 0.35 22.44
CA ILE A 161 -23.63 1.46 23.19
C ILE A 161 -25.06 1.07 23.49
N TYR A 162 -25.35 0.76 24.76
CA TYR A 162 -26.68 0.29 25.18
C TYR A 162 -27.05 0.68 26.61
N PRO A 163 -28.36 0.82 26.89
CA PRO A 163 -29.43 0.88 25.90
C PRO A 163 -29.34 2.15 25.04
N ASN A 164 -29.87 2.09 23.84
CA ASN A 164 -30.01 3.24 22.95
C ASN A 164 -31.32 3.06 22.16
N PRO A 165 -32.40 3.78 22.46
CA PRO A 165 -32.53 4.93 23.41
C PRO A 165 -32.26 4.59 24.86
N THR A 166 -31.93 5.63 25.64
CA THR A 166 -31.70 5.56 27.09
C THR A 166 -32.36 6.72 27.83
N SER A 167 -32.70 6.51 29.11
CA SER A 167 -33.26 7.57 29.99
C SER A 167 -32.32 7.99 31.10
N GLU A 168 -31.48 7.09 31.62
CA GLU A 168 -30.65 7.36 32.80
C GLU A 168 -29.20 7.01 32.61
N ILE A 169 -28.90 5.76 32.21
CA ILE A 169 -27.55 5.25 32.10
C ILE A 169 -27.38 4.59 30.72
N VAL A 170 -26.31 4.92 30.06
CA VAL A 170 -25.84 4.22 28.87
C VAL A 170 -24.48 3.57 29.13
N THR A 171 -24.35 2.33 28.74
CA THR A 171 -23.09 1.57 28.81
C THR A 171 -22.40 1.67 27.46
N ILE A 172 -21.11 2.03 27.48
CA ILE A 172 -20.24 2.15 26.33
C ILE A 172 -19.11 1.14 26.47
N GLU A 173 -19.01 0.20 25.55
CA GLU A 173 -17.98 -0.84 25.56
C GLU A 173 -16.77 -0.40 24.73
N ASN A 174 -15.67 -0.06 25.42
CA ASN A 174 -14.37 0.19 24.80
C ASN A 174 -13.60 -1.13 24.65
N SER A 175 -13.51 -1.64 23.42
CA SER A 175 -12.77 -2.88 23.08
C SER A 175 -11.26 -2.65 22.90
N SER A 176 -10.80 -1.40 22.97
CA SER A 176 -9.38 -1.07 22.91
C SER A 176 -8.65 -1.51 24.18
N ILE A 177 -7.39 -1.84 24.09
CA ILE A 177 -6.50 -2.08 25.23
C ILE A 177 -6.05 -0.79 25.92
N SER A 178 -6.40 0.39 25.37
CA SER A 178 -6.02 1.70 25.87
C SER A 178 -7.25 2.57 26.13
N ALA A 179 -7.11 3.54 27.05
CA ALA A 179 -8.12 4.54 27.28
C ALA A 179 -8.31 5.46 26.06
N MET A 180 -9.56 5.92 25.87
CA MET A 180 -9.93 6.84 24.79
C MET A 180 -10.66 8.05 25.37
N ALA A 181 -10.57 9.21 24.70
CA ALA A 181 -11.37 10.37 25.06
C ALA A 181 -12.73 10.30 24.36
N LEU A 182 -13.79 10.63 25.08
CA LEU A 182 -15.15 10.77 24.57
C LEU A 182 -15.60 12.22 24.73
N GLU A 183 -16.07 12.81 23.66
CA GLU A 183 -16.75 14.11 23.66
C GLU A 183 -18.19 13.94 23.22
N ILE A 184 -19.12 14.53 23.99
CA ILE A 184 -20.57 14.42 23.80
C ILE A 184 -21.11 15.76 23.36
N TYR A 185 -21.69 15.79 22.15
CA TYR A 185 -22.29 16.98 21.57
C TYR A 185 -23.80 16.83 21.43
N ASN A 186 -24.53 17.92 21.63
CA ASN A 186 -25.95 17.96 21.32
C ASN A 186 -26.19 18.19 19.80
N ASN A 187 -27.46 18.23 19.40
CA ASN A 187 -27.87 18.46 18.01
C ASN A 187 -27.52 19.86 17.43
N GLN A 188 -27.14 20.80 18.33
CA GLN A 188 -26.66 22.14 17.94
C GLN A 188 -25.13 22.21 17.82
N GLY A 189 -24.41 21.08 17.98
CA GLY A 189 -22.95 21.02 17.96
C GLY A 189 -22.29 21.59 19.23
N LYS A 190 -23.06 21.84 20.32
CA LYS A 190 -22.50 22.28 21.60
C LYS A 190 -21.94 21.08 22.36
N LEU A 191 -20.70 21.19 22.81
CA LEU A 191 -20.09 20.22 23.71
C LEU A 191 -20.83 20.23 25.07
N ILE A 192 -21.37 19.07 25.45
CA ILE A 192 -22.12 18.88 26.71
C ILE A 192 -21.22 18.31 27.79
N GLN A 193 -20.39 17.33 27.42
CA GLN A 193 -19.49 16.65 28.36
C GLN A 193 -18.31 16.03 27.63
N ASN A 194 -17.18 15.93 28.35
CA ASN A 194 -16.07 15.09 27.96
C ASN A 194 -15.77 14.03 29.04
N ARG A 195 -15.26 12.87 28.63
CA ARG A 195 -14.94 11.75 29.52
C ARG A 195 -13.79 10.94 28.99
N ILE A 196 -13.16 10.16 29.86
CA ILE A 196 -12.26 9.10 29.50
C ILE A 196 -13.02 7.77 29.52
N LEU A 197 -12.94 7.01 28.46
CA LEU A 197 -13.43 5.63 28.35
C LEU A 197 -12.26 4.69 28.62
N ASN A 198 -12.26 4.04 29.76
CA ASN A 198 -11.29 3.00 30.07
C ASN A 198 -11.56 1.72 29.24
N PRO A 199 -10.58 0.85 29.05
CA PRO A 199 -10.83 -0.46 28.45
C PRO A 199 -11.96 -1.21 29.17
N GLY A 200 -12.87 -1.84 28.41
CA GLY A 200 -14.05 -2.54 28.92
C GLY A 200 -15.30 -1.69 29.00
N LEU A 201 -16.17 -1.98 29.96
CA LEU A 201 -17.47 -1.33 30.10
C LEU A 201 -17.39 -0.02 30.88
N ASN A 202 -17.97 1.04 30.32
CA ASN A 202 -18.03 2.38 30.89
C ASN A 202 -19.49 2.82 30.99
N ASN A 203 -19.95 3.15 32.22
CA ASN A 203 -21.29 3.65 32.46
C ASN A 203 -21.29 5.18 32.47
N LEU A 204 -22.14 5.76 31.63
CA LEU A 204 -22.36 7.19 31.53
C LEU A 204 -23.77 7.52 32.04
N ASN A 205 -23.87 8.35 33.09
CA ASN A 205 -25.14 8.86 33.56
C ASN A 205 -25.57 10.04 32.66
N VAL A 206 -26.75 9.93 32.06
CA VAL A 206 -27.35 10.92 31.16
C VAL A 206 -28.71 11.43 31.66
N ALA A 207 -29.11 11.10 32.91
CA ALA A 207 -30.38 11.48 33.47
C ALA A 207 -30.64 13.00 33.48
N SER A 208 -29.57 13.82 33.50
CA SER A 208 -29.69 15.29 33.46
C SER A 208 -29.66 15.87 32.04
N PHE A 209 -29.51 15.04 31.02
CA PHE A 209 -29.43 15.51 29.63
C PHE A 209 -30.86 15.66 29.08
N PRO A 210 -31.19 16.76 28.38
CA PRO A 210 -32.46 16.89 27.71
C PRO A 210 -32.74 15.77 26.71
N ASN A 211 -34.04 15.47 26.46
CA ASN A 211 -34.41 14.56 25.39
C ASN A 211 -33.86 15.03 24.05
N GLY A 212 -33.32 14.09 23.28
CA GLY A 212 -32.79 14.42 21.96
C GLY A 212 -31.69 13.50 21.44
N ASN A 213 -31.12 13.88 20.29
CA ASN A 213 -30.01 13.22 19.67
C ASN A 213 -28.68 13.84 20.12
N TYR A 214 -27.72 12.98 20.41
CA TYR A 214 -26.37 13.35 20.80
C TYR A 214 -25.38 12.65 19.92
N SER A 215 -24.26 13.34 19.63
CA SER A 215 -23.11 12.77 18.95
C SER A 215 -22.03 12.43 19.98
N LEU A 216 -21.57 11.19 19.95
CA LEU A 216 -20.48 10.67 20.78
C LEU A 216 -19.22 10.59 19.92
N ASN A 217 -18.33 11.57 20.02
CA ASN A 217 -17.09 11.62 19.26
C ASN A 217 -15.97 10.99 20.09
N ILE A 218 -15.30 10.01 19.53
CA ILE A 218 -14.26 9.22 20.18
C ILE A 218 -12.91 9.58 19.60
N PHE A 219 -11.93 9.78 20.48
CA PHE A 219 -10.56 10.13 20.14
C PHE A 219 -9.59 9.16 20.82
N LYS A 220 -8.55 8.78 20.09
CA LYS A 220 -7.42 8.00 20.61
C LYS A 220 -6.13 8.79 20.41
N GLN A 221 -5.44 9.06 21.51
CA GLN A 221 -4.20 9.86 21.49
C GLN A 221 -4.37 11.22 20.76
N GLY A 222 -5.53 11.87 20.92
CA GLY A 222 -5.85 13.15 20.31
C GLY A 222 -6.38 13.06 18.86
N ASN A 223 -6.32 11.91 18.21
CA ASN A 223 -6.85 11.71 16.87
C ASN A 223 -8.31 11.25 16.90
N PHE A 224 -9.15 11.84 16.06
CA PHE A 224 -10.53 11.40 15.87
C PHE A 224 -10.58 9.97 15.33
N VAL A 225 -11.38 9.11 15.99
CA VAL A 225 -11.50 7.69 15.63
C VAL A 225 -12.87 7.39 15.03
N SER A 226 -13.94 7.79 15.71
CA SER A 226 -15.29 7.53 15.24
C SER A 226 -16.31 8.44 15.92
N SER A 227 -17.51 8.54 15.33
CA SER A 227 -18.68 9.16 15.92
C SER A 227 -19.82 8.16 15.98
N LYS A 228 -20.53 8.12 17.11
CA LYS A 228 -21.71 7.28 17.32
C LYS A 228 -22.88 8.17 17.73
N ARG A 229 -24.11 7.73 17.46
CA ARG A 229 -25.31 8.43 17.88
C ARG A 229 -25.86 7.83 19.16
N LEU A 230 -26.32 8.70 20.06
CA LEU A 230 -27.03 8.34 21.26
C LEU A 230 -28.39 9.10 21.27
N PHE A 231 -29.46 8.36 21.50
CA PHE A 231 -30.78 8.94 21.65
C PHE A 231 -31.22 8.88 23.11
N ILE A 232 -31.57 10.06 23.69
CA ILE A 232 -32.03 10.18 25.08
C ILE A 232 -33.51 10.49 25.07
N GLN A 233 -34.26 9.70 25.85
CA GLN A 233 -35.70 9.81 25.97
C GLN A 233 -36.11 9.45 27.40
N HIS A 234 -36.59 10.46 28.17
CA HIS A 234 -37.15 10.32 29.50
C HIS A 234 -38.66 10.11 29.43
#